data_2a46777cb994788158f550125cd46d89
#
_entry.id   2a46777cb994788158f550125cd46d89
#
_cell.length_a   1.000
_cell.length_b   1.000
_cell.length_c   1.000
_cell.angle_alpha   90.00
_cell.angle_beta   90.00
_cell.angle_gamma   90.00
#
_symmetry.space_group_name_H-M   'P 1'
#
loop_
_entity.id
_entity.type
_entity.pdbx_description
1 polymer ?
#
loop_
_entity_poly.entity_id
_entity_poly.type
_entity_poly.pdbx_seq_one_letter_code
_entity_poly.pdbx_strand_id
1 'polypeptide(L)'
;TGSFKTVEELCQPSKAQSDLSINNVRATILGGGDMWWDLNTARYEVPKGSNKHSMFAGSLWLGGVDEGNQLKLAAMTYRQAGNDYWPGPLTTDGTASTNKEICDKYDRHWIVLREEVDVHKAWLECLEDPNCNDAELFPGYESQIPESIKEWPGNGVDGELPYQLAPFKDRDGDGVYDYLVDYPAYDIDKEYDC
;
A
#
# COMPACT_ATOMS: atom_id res chain seq x y z
N THR A 1 -3.53 9.36 -46.12
CA THR A 1 -2.84 9.67 -44.86
C THR A 1 -3.33 8.72 -43.81
N GLY A 2 -2.62 7.60 -43.63
CA GLY A 2 -2.93 6.61 -42.60
C GLY A 2 -2.56 7.21 -41.25
N SER A 3 -3.54 7.37 -40.36
CA SER A 3 -3.32 7.65 -38.94
C SER A 3 -2.83 6.35 -38.27
N PHE A 4 -1.56 6.31 -37.91
CA PHE A 4 -1.09 5.28 -36.98
C PHE A 4 -1.67 5.66 -35.61
N LYS A 5 -2.62 4.86 -35.10
CA LYS A 5 -2.89 4.88 -33.68
C LYS A 5 -1.65 4.32 -33.00
N THR A 6 -0.99 5.11 -32.17
CA THR A 6 -0.05 4.62 -31.17
C THR A 6 -0.81 3.59 -30.36
N VAL A 7 -0.25 2.39 -30.27
CA VAL A 7 -0.74 1.38 -29.32
C VAL A 7 -0.57 2.03 -27.94
N GLU A 8 -1.66 2.31 -27.25
CA GLU A 8 -1.59 2.68 -25.84
C GLU A 8 -0.79 1.57 -25.14
N GLU A 9 0.30 1.95 -24.50
CA GLU A 9 1.06 0.99 -23.72
C GLU A 9 0.15 0.51 -22.59
N LEU A 10 -0.14 -0.80 -22.61
CA LEU A 10 -1.01 -1.41 -21.62
C LEU A 10 -0.28 -1.49 -20.29
N CYS A 11 -1.03 -1.41 -19.22
CA CYS A 11 -0.57 -1.72 -17.88
C CYS A 11 0.11 -3.11 -17.86
N GLN A 12 1.18 -3.23 -17.09
CA GLN A 12 1.88 -4.49 -16.90
C GLN A 12 1.55 -5.05 -15.51
N PRO A 13 1.60 -6.38 -15.32
CA PRO A 13 1.52 -6.98 -13.98
C PRO A 13 2.55 -6.37 -13.04
N SER A 14 2.20 -6.25 -11.76
CA SER A 14 3.07 -5.66 -10.75
C SER A 14 4.44 -6.35 -10.69
N LYS A 15 5.48 -5.54 -10.51
CA LYS A 15 6.85 -5.96 -10.23
C LYS A 15 7.29 -5.60 -8.82
N ALA A 16 6.43 -4.90 -8.07
CA ALA A 16 6.72 -4.51 -6.70
C ALA A 16 7.02 -5.74 -5.85
N GLN A 17 8.11 -5.65 -5.08
CA GLN A 17 8.54 -6.67 -4.14
C GLN A 17 9.06 -6.01 -2.88
N SER A 18 8.63 -6.50 -1.71
CA SER A 18 9.09 -6.03 -0.41
C SER A 18 9.25 -7.17 0.57
N ASP A 19 10.20 -7.03 1.48
CA ASP A 19 10.38 -7.96 2.58
C ASP A 19 9.76 -7.40 3.86
N LEU A 20 8.77 -8.08 4.42
CA LEU A 20 8.30 -7.85 5.78
C LEU A 20 9.29 -8.49 6.74
N SER A 21 10.02 -7.68 7.50
CA SER A 21 11.18 -8.11 8.29
C SER A 21 11.28 -7.41 9.64
N ILE A 22 10.14 -7.10 10.26
CA ILE A 22 10.06 -6.31 11.49
C ILE A 22 10.35 -7.16 12.74
N ASN A 23 9.93 -8.42 12.72
CA ASN A 23 10.12 -9.38 13.82
C ASN A 23 11.19 -10.43 13.47
N ASN A 24 11.13 -11.59 14.11
CA ASN A 24 12.05 -12.72 13.85
C ASN A 24 11.67 -13.54 12.60
N VAL A 25 10.83 -13.02 11.74
CA VAL A 25 10.44 -13.59 10.44
C VAL A 25 10.80 -12.60 9.34
N ARG A 26 11.28 -13.10 8.22
CA ARG A 26 11.39 -12.35 6.98
C ARG A 26 10.51 -13.01 5.93
N ALA A 27 9.51 -12.28 5.45
CA ALA A 27 8.54 -12.77 4.47
C ALA A 27 8.48 -11.81 3.27
N THR A 28 8.75 -12.30 2.09
CA THR A 28 8.62 -11.52 0.85
C THR A 28 7.18 -11.47 0.40
N ILE A 29 6.72 -10.28 0.02
CA ILE A 29 5.40 -9.99 -0.57
C ILE A 29 5.63 -9.41 -1.96
N LEU A 30 4.86 -9.90 -2.92
CA LEU A 30 4.86 -9.43 -4.29
C LEU A 30 3.55 -8.70 -4.61
N GLY A 31 3.61 -7.62 -5.38
CA GLY A 31 2.44 -6.83 -5.76
C GLY A 31 1.44 -7.57 -6.67
N GLY A 32 1.88 -8.67 -7.28
CA GLY A 32 1.04 -9.53 -8.11
C GLY A 32 0.16 -10.55 -7.35
N GLY A 33 0.03 -10.40 -6.02
CA GLY A 33 -0.78 -11.30 -5.19
C GLY A 33 -0.06 -12.55 -4.68
N ASP A 34 1.22 -12.70 -5.02
CA ASP A 34 2.10 -13.76 -4.49
C ASP A 34 2.79 -13.33 -3.21
N MET A 35 3.19 -14.32 -2.42
CA MET A 35 3.94 -14.10 -1.19
C MET A 35 4.83 -15.29 -0.84
N TRP A 36 5.84 -15.05 0.02
CA TRP A 36 6.75 -16.03 0.62
C TRP A 36 7.75 -16.66 -0.34
N TRP A 37 7.87 -16.14 -1.54
CA TRP A 37 8.88 -16.48 -2.53
C TRP A 37 9.21 -15.27 -3.42
N ASP A 38 10.26 -15.38 -4.22
CA ASP A 38 10.70 -14.35 -5.18
C ASP A 38 10.53 -14.82 -6.64
N LEU A 39 9.51 -15.66 -6.90
CA LEU A 39 9.24 -16.37 -8.15
C LEU A 39 10.26 -17.48 -8.49
N ASN A 40 11.32 -17.65 -7.68
CA ASN A 40 12.35 -18.68 -7.90
C ASN A 40 12.60 -19.52 -6.64
N THR A 41 12.75 -18.88 -5.49
CA THR A 41 13.14 -19.51 -4.22
C THR A 41 12.20 -19.12 -3.10
N ALA A 42 12.12 -19.96 -2.08
CA ALA A 42 11.38 -19.67 -0.86
C ALA A 42 11.93 -18.41 -0.15
N ARG A 43 11.03 -17.58 0.37
CA ARG A 43 11.33 -16.31 1.06
C ARG A 43 10.45 -16.11 2.30
N TYR A 44 10.18 -17.18 3.03
CA TYR A 44 9.58 -17.12 4.37
C TYR A 44 10.56 -17.72 5.37
N GLU A 45 11.45 -16.88 5.85
CA GLU A 45 12.60 -17.29 6.66
C GLU A 45 12.27 -17.19 8.17
N VAL A 46 12.49 -18.28 8.87
CA VAL A 46 12.26 -18.40 10.33
C VAL A 46 13.36 -19.26 10.96
N PRO A 47 14.12 -18.73 11.91
CA PRO A 47 14.24 -17.32 12.25
C PRO A 47 14.93 -16.52 11.14
N LYS A 48 14.67 -15.22 11.11
CA LYS A 48 15.32 -14.30 10.17
C LYS A 48 16.84 -14.41 10.22
N GLY A 49 17.50 -14.51 9.06
CA GLY A 49 18.94 -14.69 8.92
C GLY A 49 19.41 -16.15 9.00
N SER A 50 18.51 -17.12 9.16
CA SER A 50 18.86 -18.54 9.27
C SER A 50 18.98 -19.28 7.95
N ASN A 51 18.48 -18.72 6.88
CA ASN A 51 18.28 -19.36 5.58
C ASN A 51 17.42 -20.64 5.66
N LYS A 52 16.54 -20.71 6.67
CA LYS A 52 15.57 -21.81 6.84
C LYS A 52 14.18 -21.28 6.55
N HIS A 53 13.49 -21.93 5.63
CA HIS A 53 12.18 -21.53 5.17
C HIS A 53 11.11 -22.54 5.62
N SER A 54 10.06 -22.06 6.30
CA SER A 54 8.94 -22.91 6.74
C SER A 54 7.83 -23.02 5.71
N MET A 55 7.75 -22.05 4.79
CA MET A 55 6.81 -22.03 3.67
C MET A 55 7.55 -21.70 2.39
N PHE A 56 7.06 -22.23 1.27
CA PHE A 56 7.71 -22.00 -0.03
C PHE A 56 7.02 -20.89 -0.81
N ALA A 57 5.70 -20.89 -0.89
CA ALA A 57 4.91 -19.94 -1.62
C ALA A 57 3.50 -19.85 -1.03
N GLY A 58 2.88 -18.71 -1.20
CA GLY A 58 1.48 -18.47 -0.94
C GLY A 58 0.92 -17.50 -1.96
N SER A 59 -0.39 -17.42 -2.07
CA SER A 59 -1.03 -16.46 -2.96
C SER A 59 -2.42 -16.11 -2.49
N LEU A 60 -2.88 -14.93 -2.88
CA LEU A 60 -4.23 -14.47 -2.65
C LEU A 60 -5.13 -14.98 -3.77
N TRP A 61 -6.25 -15.59 -3.41
CA TRP A 61 -7.29 -15.98 -4.34
C TRP A 61 -8.59 -15.31 -3.96
N LEU A 62 -9.18 -14.62 -4.91
CA LEU A 62 -10.45 -13.93 -4.75
C LEU A 62 -11.45 -14.46 -5.76
N GLY A 63 -12.69 -14.68 -5.34
CA GLY A 63 -13.76 -15.09 -6.21
C GLY A 63 -15.08 -14.46 -5.82
N GLY A 64 -15.91 -14.15 -6.81
CA GLY A 64 -17.22 -13.55 -6.61
C GLY A 64 -18.09 -13.68 -7.84
N VAL A 65 -19.32 -13.26 -7.71
CA VAL A 65 -20.30 -13.22 -8.80
C VAL A 65 -20.71 -11.78 -8.99
N ASP A 66 -20.65 -11.27 -10.22
CA ASP A 66 -21.08 -9.91 -10.55
C ASP A 66 -22.62 -9.79 -10.64
N GLU A 67 -23.12 -8.59 -10.85
CA GLU A 67 -24.56 -8.32 -10.99
C GLU A 67 -25.18 -9.06 -12.18
N GLY A 68 -24.39 -9.41 -13.20
CA GLY A 68 -24.80 -10.23 -14.33
C GLY A 68 -24.79 -11.74 -14.05
N ASN A 69 -24.56 -12.14 -12.79
CA ASN A 69 -24.45 -13.52 -12.35
C ASN A 69 -23.29 -14.30 -13.02
N GLN A 70 -22.23 -13.57 -13.41
CA GLN A 70 -21.03 -14.14 -13.99
C GLN A 70 -19.97 -14.33 -12.90
N LEU A 71 -19.33 -15.50 -12.88
CA LEU A 71 -18.22 -15.79 -11.99
C LEU A 71 -17.01 -14.94 -12.40
N LYS A 72 -16.45 -14.22 -11.44
CA LYS A 72 -15.19 -13.48 -11.54
C LYS A 72 -14.17 -14.12 -10.60
N LEU A 73 -12.97 -14.36 -11.10
CA LEU A 73 -11.87 -14.96 -10.34
C LEU A 73 -10.62 -14.14 -10.54
N ALA A 74 -9.89 -13.90 -9.46
CA ALA A 74 -8.51 -13.44 -9.45
C ALA A 74 -7.71 -14.45 -8.63
N ALA A 75 -6.79 -15.15 -9.26
CA ALA A 75 -6.06 -16.26 -8.64
C ALA A 75 -4.66 -16.37 -9.21
N MET A 76 -3.71 -16.72 -8.34
CA MET A 76 -2.35 -17.00 -8.72
C MET A 76 -2.11 -18.49 -8.89
N THR A 77 -1.39 -18.86 -9.93
CA THR A 77 -0.93 -20.22 -10.13
C THR A 77 0.55 -20.32 -9.74
N TYR A 78 0.86 -21.30 -8.91
CA TYR A 78 2.23 -21.61 -8.51
C TYR A 78 3.21 -21.67 -9.71
N ARG A 79 4.35 -21.00 -9.57
CA ARG A 79 5.40 -20.82 -10.59
C ARG A 79 5.01 -19.95 -11.80
N GLN A 80 3.98 -19.15 -11.67
CA GLN A 80 3.63 -18.15 -12.67
C GLN A 80 3.62 -16.77 -12.03
N ALA A 81 4.00 -15.75 -12.80
CA ALA A 81 3.79 -14.37 -12.39
C ALA A 81 2.29 -14.06 -12.40
N GLY A 82 1.83 -13.25 -11.41
CA GLY A 82 0.45 -12.83 -11.32
C GLY A 82 0.00 -12.00 -12.50
N ASN A 83 -1.13 -12.38 -13.09
CA ASN A 83 -1.75 -11.64 -14.18
C ASN A 83 -3.15 -11.13 -13.80
N ASP A 84 -3.64 -11.46 -12.61
CA ASP A 84 -5.00 -11.13 -12.18
C ASP A 84 -5.04 -9.95 -11.21
N TYR A 85 -3.86 -9.51 -10.71
CA TYR A 85 -3.72 -8.35 -9.84
C TYR A 85 -2.86 -7.29 -10.51
N TRP A 86 -3.41 -6.08 -10.61
CA TRP A 86 -2.79 -4.96 -11.29
C TRP A 86 -2.56 -3.82 -10.31
N PRO A 87 -1.46 -3.08 -10.41
CA PRO A 87 -1.22 -1.96 -9.52
C PRO A 87 -2.12 -0.77 -9.84
N GLY A 88 -2.51 -0.06 -8.79
CA GLY A 88 -3.21 1.21 -8.88
C GLY A 88 -4.73 1.13 -8.84
N PRO A 89 -5.37 2.32 -8.67
CA PRO A 89 -6.80 2.46 -8.67
C PRO A 89 -7.38 2.27 -10.07
N LEU A 90 -8.59 1.76 -10.12
CA LEU A 90 -9.41 1.71 -11.34
C LEU A 90 -10.29 2.95 -11.44
N THR A 91 -10.66 3.34 -12.66
CA THR A 91 -11.62 4.43 -12.87
C THR A 91 -12.97 4.11 -12.23
N THR A 92 -13.63 5.15 -11.69
CA THR A 92 -14.93 5.04 -11.02
C THR A 92 -16.11 5.36 -11.94
N ASP A 93 -15.86 5.50 -13.25
CA ASP A 93 -16.87 5.81 -14.28
C ASP A 93 -17.67 4.58 -14.74
N GLY A 94 -17.48 3.43 -14.10
CA GLY A 94 -18.10 2.15 -14.43
C GLY A 94 -17.32 1.33 -15.46
N THR A 95 -16.25 1.85 -16.04
CA THR A 95 -15.40 1.10 -16.98
C THR A 95 -14.34 0.25 -16.29
N ALA A 96 -13.99 0.59 -15.03
CA ALA A 96 -12.93 -0.02 -14.24
C ALA A 96 -11.62 -0.13 -15.06
N SER A 97 -11.27 0.95 -15.77
CA SER A 97 -10.08 1.00 -16.62
C SER A 97 -8.86 1.52 -15.87
N THR A 98 -7.69 1.22 -16.39
CA THR A 98 -6.41 1.77 -15.96
C THR A 98 -5.49 1.91 -17.16
N ASN A 99 -4.36 2.59 -17.00
CA ASN A 99 -3.35 2.77 -18.03
C ASN A 99 -1.94 2.58 -17.46
N LYS A 100 -0.96 2.56 -18.34
CA LYS A 100 0.44 2.32 -17.95
C LYS A 100 0.96 3.36 -16.95
N GLU A 101 0.60 4.62 -17.10
CA GLU A 101 1.04 5.70 -16.21
C GLU A 101 0.54 5.48 -14.77
N ILE A 102 -0.74 5.15 -14.62
CA ILE A 102 -1.32 4.79 -13.32
C ILE A 102 -0.65 3.55 -12.76
N CYS A 103 -0.50 2.48 -13.56
CA CYS A 103 0.14 1.26 -13.10
C CYS A 103 1.58 1.49 -12.62
N ASP A 104 2.40 2.21 -13.39
CA ASP A 104 3.79 2.48 -13.04
C ASP A 104 3.90 3.30 -11.74
N LYS A 105 2.99 4.26 -11.54
CA LYS A 105 2.90 5.12 -10.37
C LYS A 105 2.58 4.34 -9.10
N TYR A 106 1.73 3.33 -9.22
CA TYR A 106 1.26 2.52 -8.10
C TYR A 106 1.94 1.16 -7.97
N ASP A 107 2.90 0.80 -8.84
CA ASP A 107 3.65 -0.45 -8.75
C ASP A 107 4.73 -0.38 -7.66
N ARG A 108 4.28 -0.20 -6.42
CA ARG A 108 5.11 -0.12 -5.22
C ARG A 108 4.34 -0.55 -3.98
N HIS A 109 5.05 -0.85 -2.90
CA HIS A 109 4.48 -1.05 -1.58
C HIS A 109 4.79 0.16 -0.69
N TRP A 110 3.80 0.63 0.05
CA TRP A 110 3.96 1.63 1.11
C TRP A 110 4.09 0.89 2.43
N ILE A 111 5.19 1.13 3.12
CA ILE A 111 5.47 0.52 4.42
C ILE A 111 5.61 1.66 5.42
N VAL A 112 4.71 1.72 6.38
CA VAL A 112 4.76 2.64 7.50
C VAL A 112 4.81 1.84 8.80
N LEU A 113 5.69 2.25 9.72
CA LEU A 113 5.80 1.60 11.02
C LEU A 113 4.85 2.25 12.01
N ARG A 114 4.25 1.44 12.87
CA ARG A 114 3.39 1.95 13.96
C ARG A 114 4.11 3.00 14.81
N GLU A 115 5.37 2.75 15.14
CA GLU A 115 6.18 3.69 15.93
C GLU A 115 6.34 5.05 15.23
N GLU A 116 6.47 5.08 13.91
CA GLU A 116 6.52 6.32 13.13
C GLU A 116 5.20 7.08 13.23
N VAL A 117 4.08 6.37 13.10
CA VAL A 117 2.74 6.96 13.22
C VAL A 117 2.48 7.45 14.64
N ASP A 118 2.82 6.68 15.66
CA ASP A 118 2.60 7.06 17.07
C ASP A 118 3.40 8.33 17.43
N VAL A 119 4.65 8.45 16.97
CA VAL A 119 5.47 9.67 17.17
C VAL A 119 4.86 10.85 16.41
N HIS A 120 4.45 10.64 15.17
CA HIS A 120 3.87 11.70 14.35
C HIS A 120 2.55 12.20 14.93
N LYS A 121 1.68 11.30 15.35
CA LYS A 121 0.43 11.62 16.06
C LYS A 121 0.70 12.43 17.32
N ALA A 122 1.65 12.02 18.16
CA ALA A 122 1.99 12.73 19.38
C ALA A 122 2.53 14.15 19.11
N TRP A 123 3.30 14.32 18.02
CA TRP A 123 3.75 15.64 17.59
C TRP A 123 2.58 16.53 17.15
N LEU A 124 1.66 16.02 16.31
CA LEU A 124 0.47 16.76 15.88
C LEU A 124 -0.42 17.16 17.06
N GLU A 125 -0.62 16.25 18.02
CA GLU A 125 -1.37 16.54 19.25
C GLU A 125 -0.68 17.62 20.10
N CYS A 126 0.66 17.62 20.15
CA CYS A 126 1.44 18.65 20.84
C CYS A 126 1.28 20.03 20.20
N LEU A 127 1.22 20.11 18.88
CA LEU A 127 1.02 21.39 18.17
C LEU A 127 -0.33 22.05 18.51
N GLU A 128 -1.34 21.27 18.87
CA GLU A 128 -2.67 21.77 19.25
C GLU A 128 -2.79 22.10 20.74
N ASP A 129 -1.94 21.53 21.60
CA ASP A 129 -1.97 21.80 23.04
C ASP A 129 -1.15 23.05 23.38
N PRO A 130 -1.80 24.15 23.84
CA PRO A 130 -1.09 25.38 24.21
C PRO A 130 -0.10 25.21 25.38
N ASN A 131 -0.16 24.10 26.11
CA ASN A 131 0.77 23.79 27.19
C ASN A 131 1.91 22.88 26.76
N CYS A 132 1.91 22.37 25.53
CA CYS A 132 2.97 21.55 24.99
C CYS A 132 4.07 22.42 24.39
N ASN A 133 5.31 22.02 24.58
CA ASN A 133 6.48 22.63 23.94
C ASN A 133 7.05 21.66 22.92
N ASP A 134 6.60 21.77 21.69
CA ASP A 134 7.01 20.90 20.57
C ASP A 134 8.52 21.01 20.29
N ALA A 135 9.10 22.20 20.41
CA ALA A 135 10.54 22.40 20.21
C ALA A 135 11.41 21.67 21.24
N GLU A 136 10.87 21.40 22.43
CA GLU A 136 11.55 20.64 23.48
C GLU A 136 11.31 19.14 23.36
N LEU A 137 10.06 18.72 23.10
CA LEU A 137 9.67 17.31 23.05
C LEU A 137 9.98 16.66 21.70
N PHE A 138 9.90 17.43 20.62
CA PHE A 138 10.11 16.94 19.24
C PHE A 138 11.11 17.85 18.49
N PRO A 139 12.34 18.02 18.95
CA PRO A 139 13.27 19.01 18.40
C PRO A 139 13.55 18.78 16.92
N GLY A 140 13.04 19.67 16.06
CA GLY A 140 13.23 19.63 14.61
C GLY A 140 12.46 18.53 13.88
N TYR A 141 11.46 17.93 14.52
CA TYR A 141 10.72 16.79 13.95
C TYR A 141 10.04 17.13 12.62
N GLU A 142 9.49 18.32 12.44
CA GLU A 142 8.87 18.75 11.19
C GLU A 142 9.77 18.51 9.97
N SER A 143 11.06 18.78 10.09
CA SER A 143 12.05 18.51 9.04
C SER A 143 12.46 17.04 8.92
N GLN A 144 12.10 16.22 9.90
CA GLN A 144 12.46 14.81 10.02
C GLN A 144 11.27 13.87 9.91
N ILE A 145 10.08 14.39 9.56
CA ILE A 145 8.89 13.54 9.32
C ILE A 145 9.27 12.44 8.32
N PRO A 146 9.03 11.16 8.67
CA PRO A 146 9.37 10.03 7.79
C PRO A 146 8.73 10.14 6.41
N GLU A 147 9.49 9.77 5.37
CA GLU A 147 8.96 9.73 4.00
C GLU A 147 7.77 8.74 3.86
N SER A 148 7.73 7.68 4.67
CA SER A 148 6.60 6.76 4.76
C SER A 148 5.28 7.46 5.10
N ILE A 149 5.33 8.52 5.90
CA ILE A 149 4.19 9.36 6.27
C ILE A 149 3.92 10.41 5.19
N LYS A 150 4.95 11.11 4.72
CA LYS A 150 4.79 12.14 3.68
C LYS A 150 4.24 11.60 2.37
N GLU A 151 4.71 10.40 1.97
CA GLU A 151 4.31 9.72 0.74
C GLU A 151 3.11 8.78 0.92
N TRP A 152 2.41 8.83 2.07
CA TRP A 152 1.26 7.97 2.28
C TRP A 152 0.16 8.27 1.26
N PRO A 153 -0.35 7.29 0.50
CA PRO A 153 -1.26 7.52 -0.60
C PRO A 153 -2.72 7.66 -0.13
N GLY A 154 -2.99 8.54 0.81
CA GLY A 154 -4.33 8.77 1.36
C GLY A 154 -5.40 9.03 0.31
N ASN A 155 -5.14 9.99 -0.58
CA ASN A 155 -5.98 10.30 -1.75
C ASN A 155 -5.24 10.03 -3.07
N GLY A 156 -4.42 8.98 -3.11
CA GLY A 156 -3.54 8.69 -4.24
C GLY A 156 -2.12 9.22 -4.04
N VAL A 157 -1.21 8.81 -4.91
CA VAL A 157 0.23 9.12 -4.80
C VAL A 157 0.50 10.64 -4.83
N ASP A 158 -0.28 11.39 -5.60
CA ASP A 158 -0.16 12.85 -5.71
C ASP A 158 -1.44 13.56 -5.23
N GLY A 159 -2.25 12.92 -4.41
CA GLY A 159 -3.53 13.46 -3.95
C GLY A 159 -4.58 13.64 -5.05
N GLU A 160 -4.43 12.91 -6.17
CA GLU A 160 -5.26 13.09 -7.35
C GLU A 160 -6.66 12.48 -7.27
N LEU A 161 -6.93 11.69 -6.24
CA LEU A 161 -8.20 10.99 -6.11
C LEU A 161 -9.18 11.76 -5.22
N PRO A 162 -10.44 11.91 -5.66
CA PRO A 162 -11.48 12.58 -4.86
C PRO A 162 -12.06 11.68 -3.76
N TYR A 163 -11.42 10.57 -3.45
CA TYR A 163 -11.82 9.60 -2.43
C TYR A 163 -10.60 9.04 -1.71
N GLN A 164 -10.83 8.49 -0.53
CA GLN A 164 -9.80 7.85 0.26
C GLN A 164 -9.36 6.53 -0.38
N LEU A 165 -8.08 6.43 -0.74
CA LEU A 165 -7.46 5.21 -1.27
C LEU A 165 -6.80 4.41 -0.15
N ALA A 166 -5.87 5.04 0.59
CA ALA A 166 -5.26 4.43 1.76
C ALA A 166 -5.86 5.03 3.04
N PRO A 167 -6.13 4.22 4.07
CA PRO A 167 -6.74 4.71 5.31
C PRO A 167 -5.87 5.76 6.01
N PHE A 168 -6.45 6.86 6.43
CA PHE A 168 -5.81 7.87 7.25
C PHE A 168 -6.81 8.47 8.26
N LYS A 169 -6.28 9.06 9.32
CA LYS A 169 -7.08 9.86 10.24
C LYS A 169 -7.11 11.29 9.75
N ASP A 170 -8.23 11.66 9.19
CA ASP A 170 -8.59 13.01 8.80
C ASP A 170 -8.96 13.80 10.08
N ARG A 171 -8.11 14.75 10.48
CA ARG A 171 -8.26 15.47 11.76
C ARG A 171 -9.01 16.78 11.60
N ASP A 172 -8.93 17.43 10.45
CA ASP A 172 -9.65 18.67 10.17
C ASP A 172 -10.98 18.45 9.43
N GLY A 173 -11.21 17.23 8.92
CA GLY A 173 -12.48 16.82 8.30
C GLY A 173 -12.66 17.30 6.87
N ASP A 174 -11.56 17.60 6.18
CA ASP A 174 -11.58 18.08 4.80
C ASP A 174 -11.60 16.97 3.74
N GLY A 175 -11.33 15.71 4.15
CA GLY A 175 -11.32 14.53 3.31
C GLY A 175 -10.06 14.37 2.46
N VAL A 176 -9.04 15.21 2.68
CA VAL A 176 -7.78 15.20 1.94
C VAL A 176 -6.62 14.92 2.89
N TYR A 177 -5.75 13.98 2.52
CA TYR A 177 -4.59 13.67 3.34
C TYR A 177 -3.54 14.77 3.27
N ASP A 178 -3.27 15.41 4.39
CA ASP A 178 -2.14 16.31 4.60
C ASP A 178 -1.31 15.82 5.80
N TYR A 179 -0.08 15.39 5.55
CA TYR A 179 0.80 14.89 6.60
C TYR A 179 1.17 15.92 7.67
N LEU A 180 0.91 17.21 7.48
CA LEU A 180 1.08 18.24 8.51
C LEU A 180 -0.12 18.35 9.45
N VAL A 181 -1.23 17.69 9.13
CA VAL A 181 -2.48 17.70 9.91
C VAL A 181 -2.90 16.28 10.25
N ASP A 182 -2.76 15.35 9.31
CA ASP A 182 -3.25 13.99 9.36
C ASP A 182 -2.15 12.96 9.59
N TYR A 183 -2.55 11.72 9.80
CA TYR A 183 -1.61 10.61 9.90
C TYR A 183 -2.20 9.31 9.32
N PRO A 184 -1.34 8.41 8.78
CA PRO A 184 -1.78 7.09 8.34
C PRO A 184 -2.48 6.33 9.47
N ALA A 185 -3.66 5.80 9.22
CA ALA A 185 -4.41 5.04 10.22
C ALA A 185 -5.22 3.93 9.56
N TYR A 186 -5.24 2.77 10.20
CA TYR A 186 -6.27 1.77 9.98
C TYR A 186 -7.36 2.01 11.02
N ASP A 187 -8.61 1.73 10.66
CA ASP A 187 -9.74 1.79 11.58
C ASP A 187 -9.64 0.60 12.55
N ILE A 188 -8.68 0.70 13.50
CA ILE A 188 -8.43 -0.32 14.52
C ILE A 188 -9.61 -0.40 15.51
N ASP A 189 -10.47 0.62 15.56
CA ASP A 189 -11.67 0.65 16.38
C ASP A 189 -12.79 -0.25 15.83
N LYS A 190 -12.68 -0.70 14.60
CA LYS A 190 -13.45 -1.83 14.09
C LYS A 190 -12.65 -3.09 14.33
N GLU A 191 -12.75 -3.55 15.55
CA GLU A 191 -12.22 -4.80 16.10
C GLU A 191 -12.04 -5.90 15.04
N TYR A 192 -10.84 -6.00 14.50
CA TYR A 192 -10.36 -7.26 14.00
C TYR A 192 -9.60 -7.91 15.14
N ASP A 193 -10.32 -8.62 15.97
CA ASP A 193 -9.74 -9.57 16.89
C ASP A 193 -8.94 -10.58 16.06
N CYS A 194 -7.62 -10.48 16.09
CA CYS A 194 -6.72 -11.53 15.64
C CYS A 194 -6.46 -12.52 16.77
#